data_1e7a964fb877116eceba8c5cdea7726e
#
_entry.id   1e7a964fb877116eceba8c5cdea7726e
#
_cell.length_a   1.000
_cell.length_b   1.000
_cell.length_c   1.000
_cell.angle_alpha   90.00
_cell.angle_beta   90.00
_cell.angle_gamma   90.00
#
_symmetry.space_group_name_H-M   'P 1'
#
loop_
_entity.id
_entity.type
_entity.pdbx_description
1 polymer ?
#
loop_
_entity_poly.entity_id
_entity_poly.type
_entity_poly.pdbx_seq_one_letter_code
_entity_poly.pdbx_strand_id
1 'polypeptide(L)' 'MEALFSTNLAVNGANVVYQVFEDGGKYVFLSENSDNAYHNFSFTRDGDNWNEGELNKVSPEIKKQAVEALNKYVLNKNS' A
#
# COMPACT_ATOMS: atom_id res chain seq x y z
N MET A 1 16.28 4.84 -2.32
CA MET A 1 15.23 4.04 -2.93
C MET A 1 14.09 4.96 -3.35
N GLU A 2 13.69 4.87 -4.60
CA GLU A 2 12.63 5.73 -5.10
C GLU A 2 11.28 5.03 -4.99
N ALA A 3 10.25 5.81 -4.69
CA ALA A 3 8.90 5.27 -4.64
C ALA A 3 8.43 4.88 -6.05
N LEU A 4 7.71 3.76 -6.15
CA LEU A 4 7.10 3.36 -7.40
C LEU A 4 5.97 4.32 -7.78
N PHE A 5 5.18 4.68 -6.79
CA PHE A 5 4.08 5.63 -6.96
C PHE A 5 3.61 6.08 -5.58
N SER A 6 2.76 7.08 -5.56
CA SER A 6 2.11 7.49 -4.32
C SER A 6 0.60 7.41 -4.49
N THR A 7 -0.09 7.22 -3.39
CA THR A 7 -1.54 7.08 -3.42
C THR A 7 -2.14 7.66 -2.13
N ASN A 8 -3.37 8.11 -2.22
CA ASN A 8 -4.11 8.61 -1.06
C ASN A 8 -5.06 7.53 -0.57
N LEU A 9 -4.99 7.24 0.71
CA LEU A 9 -5.90 6.28 1.33
C LEU A 9 -6.69 6.97 2.42
N ALA A 10 -7.95 6.60 2.55
CA ALA A 10 -8.80 7.10 3.62
C ALA A 10 -8.56 6.23 4.85
N VAL A 11 -8.01 6.84 5.90
CA VAL A 11 -7.72 6.15 7.16
C VAL A 11 -8.47 6.88 8.27
N ASN A 12 -9.45 6.20 8.86
CA ASN A 12 -10.28 6.77 9.93
C ASN A 12 -10.89 8.12 9.53
N GLY A 13 -11.31 8.24 8.27
CA GLY A 13 -11.92 9.47 7.77
C GLY A 13 -10.94 10.54 7.34
N ALA A 14 -9.65 10.31 7.46
CA ALA A 14 -8.62 11.26 7.06
C ALA A 14 -7.93 10.78 5.78
N ASN A 15 -7.62 11.72 4.90
CA ASN A 15 -6.85 11.44 3.70
C ASN A 15 -5.37 11.36 4.04
N VAL A 16 -4.76 10.23 3.81
CA VAL A 16 -3.35 10.02 4.12
C VAL A 16 -2.60 9.68 2.83
N VAL A 17 -1.51 10.37 2.58
CA VAL A 17 -0.68 10.11 1.40
C VAL A 17 0.35 9.04 1.76
N TYR A 18 0.37 7.98 0.98
CA TYR A 18 1.34 6.90 1.13
C TYR A 18 2.24 6.83 -0.08
N GLN A 19 3.51 6.60 0.16
CA GLN A 19 4.48 6.27 -0.89
C GLN A 19 4.66 4.77 -0.91
N VAL A 20 4.65 4.19 -2.11
CA VAL A 20 4.73 2.75 -2.28
C VAL A 20 6.09 2.39 -2.87
N PHE A 21 6.77 1.48 -2.20
CA PHE A 21 8.09 1.00 -2.61
C PHE A 21 8.03 -0.51 -2.85
N GLU A 22 8.86 -0.99 -3.77
CA GLU A 22 9.00 -2.42 -3.97
C GLU A 22 10.34 -2.89 -3.42
N ASP A 23 10.30 -3.96 -2.65
CA ASP A 23 11.50 -4.56 -2.06
C ASP A 23 11.36 -6.07 -2.14
N GLY A 24 12.01 -6.68 -3.14
CA GLY A 24 12.03 -8.13 -3.28
C GLY A 24 10.66 -8.78 -3.43
N GLY A 25 9.78 -8.17 -4.21
CA GLY A 25 8.43 -8.69 -4.42
C GLY A 25 7.42 -8.26 -3.36
N LYS A 26 7.88 -7.46 -2.41
CA LYS A 26 7.05 -6.94 -1.35
C LYS A 26 6.78 -5.47 -1.62
N TYR A 27 5.53 -5.06 -1.54
CA TYR A 27 5.12 -3.68 -1.79
C TYR A 27 4.86 -3.01 -0.44
N VAL A 28 5.70 -2.03 -0.12
CA VAL A 28 5.67 -1.38 1.20
C VAL A 28 5.02 -0.01 1.08
N PHE A 29 4.02 0.22 1.92
CA PHE A 29 3.31 1.50 1.98
C PHE A 29 3.83 2.28 3.18
N LEU A 30 4.45 3.42 2.90
CA LEU A 30 4.97 4.30 3.95
C LEU A 30 4.21 5.61 3.92
N SER A 31 3.65 5.97 5.07
CA SER A 31 2.94 7.23 5.22
C SER A 31 3.93 8.40 5.17
N GLU A 32 3.57 9.44 4.43
CA GLU A 32 4.39 10.65 4.37
C GLU A 32 4.30 11.47 5.66
N ASN A 33 3.23 11.26 6.42
CA ASN A 33 3.08 11.96 7.69
C ASN A 33 3.98 11.33 8.74
N SER A 34 4.75 12.16 9.41
CA SER A 34 5.64 11.69 10.47
C SER A 34 4.91 11.39 11.77
N ASP A 35 3.60 11.60 11.82
CA ASP A 35 2.79 11.25 12.98
C ASP A 35 2.69 9.74 13.11
N ASN A 36 2.89 9.25 14.33
CA ASN A 36 2.77 7.83 14.61
C ASN A 36 1.34 7.33 14.58
N ALA A 37 0.40 8.18 14.19
CA ALA A 37 -1.01 7.82 14.12
C ALA A 37 -1.34 6.88 12.98
N TYR A 38 -0.48 6.82 11.96
CA TYR A 38 -0.74 6.01 10.77
C TYR A 38 0.30 4.91 10.65
N HIS A 39 -0.18 3.70 10.42
CA HIS A 39 0.68 2.54 10.32
C HIS A 39 1.22 2.36 8.92
N ASN A 40 2.48 2.00 8.84
CA ASN A 40 3.04 1.53 7.60
C ASN A 40 2.69 0.05 7.45
N PHE A 41 2.48 -0.38 6.22
CA PHE A 41 2.10 -1.76 5.98
C PHE A 41 2.65 -2.23 4.63
N SER A 42 2.55 -3.52 4.38
CA SER A 42 3.08 -4.09 3.15
C SER A 42 2.19 -5.22 2.65
N PHE A 43 2.30 -5.49 1.35
CA PHE A 43 1.62 -6.59 0.70
C PHE A 43 2.61 -7.35 -0.15
N THR A 44 2.42 -8.67 -0.22
CA THR A 44 3.19 -9.53 -1.10
C THR A 44 2.24 -10.06 -2.17
N ARG A 45 2.67 -10.01 -3.42
CA ARG A 45 1.86 -10.52 -4.50
C ARG A 45 2.02 -12.05 -4.61
N ASP A 46 0.88 -12.74 -4.68
CA ASP A 46 0.84 -14.19 -4.85
C ASP A 46 -0.11 -14.50 -6.00
N GLY A 47 0.44 -14.60 -7.21
CA GLY A 47 -0.39 -14.76 -8.40
C GLY A 47 -1.26 -13.54 -8.62
N ASP A 48 -2.57 -13.72 -8.55
CA ASP A 48 -3.55 -12.62 -8.67
C ASP A 48 -3.99 -12.08 -7.32
N ASN A 49 -3.42 -12.61 -6.23
CA ASN A 49 -3.82 -12.26 -4.88
C ASN A 49 -2.76 -11.42 -4.18
N TRP A 50 -3.22 -10.64 -3.21
CA TRP A 50 -2.35 -9.84 -2.38
C TRP A 50 -2.45 -10.32 -0.94
N ASN A 51 -1.31 -10.66 -0.33
CA ASN A 51 -1.25 -11.12 1.04
C ASN A 51 -0.68 -10.04 1.94
N GLU A 52 -1.32 -9.84 3.10
CA GLU A 52 -0.84 -8.87 4.07
C GLU A 52 0.46 -9.35 4.71
N GLY A 53 1.33 -8.38 5.05
CA GLY A 53 2.51 -8.69 5.82
C GLY A 53 2.13 -9.17 7.22
N GLU A 54 2.94 -10.05 7.79
CA GLU A 54 2.62 -10.69 9.08
C GLU A 54 2.51 -9.70 10.23
N LEU A 55 3.22 -8.59 10.15
CA LEU A 55 3.30 -7.63 11.25
C LEU A 55 2.26 -6.51 11.16
N ASN A 56 1.52 -6.45 10.06
CA ASN A 56 0.63 -5.31 9.82
C ASN A 56 -0.78 -5.80 9.55
N LYS A 57 -1.62 -5.71 10.57
CA LYS A 57 -3.04 -5.95 10.38
C LYS A 57 -3.70 -4.62 10.06
N VAL A 58 -3.99 -4.42 8.79
CA VAL A 58 -4.73 -3.23 8.38
C VAL A 58 -6.21 -3.54 8.35
N SER A 59 -7.03 -2.51 8.55
CA SER A 59 -8.47 -2.69 8.48
C SER A 59 -8.86 -3.13 7.07
N PRO A 60 -9.98 -3.86 6.92
CA PRO A 60 -10.43 -4.28 5.58
C PRO A 60 -10.62 -3.12 4.62
N GLU A 61 -11.04 -1.96 5.12
CA GLU A 61 -11.23 -0.77 4.31
C GLU A 61 -9.92 -0.26 3.73
N ILE A 62 -8.87 -0.21 4.54
CA ILE A 62 -7.57 0.22 4.08
C ILE A 62 -6.98 -0.81 3.12
N LYS A 63 -7.13 -2.08 3.44
CA LYS A 63 -6.66 -3.16 2.58
C LYS A 63 -7.28 -3.07 1.19
N LYS A 64 -8.59 -2.86 1.12
CA LYS A 64 -9.29 -2.75 -0.15
C LYS A 64 -8.74 -1.61 -1.01
N GLN A 65 -8.56 -0.45 -0.41
CA GLN A 65 -8.02 0.72 -1.11
C GLN A 65 -6.59 0.48 -1.58
N ALA A 66 -5.76 -0.11 -0.74
CA ALA A 66 -4.37 -0.39 -1.08
C ALA A 66 -4.28 -1.38 -2.23
N VAL A 67 -5.08 -2.44 -2.19
CA VAL A 67 -5.09 -3.45 -3.25
C VAL A 67 -5.58 -2.83 -4.56
N GLU A 68 -6.57 -1.97 -4.52
CA GLU A 68 -7.03 -1.29 -5.71
C GLU A 68 -5.94 -0.43 -6.33
N ALA A 69 -5.18 0.28 -5.49
CA ALA A 69 -4.07 1.11 -5.97
C ALA A 69 -2.97 0.25 -6.61
N LEU A 70 -2.66 -0.89 -5.99
CA LEU A 70 -1.65 -1.80 -6.52
C LEU A 70 -2.10 -2.40 -7.85
N ASN A 71 -3.37 -2.79 -7.93
CA ASN A 71 -3.90 -3.34 -9.18
C ASN A 71 -3.86 -2.33 -10.31
N LYS A 72 -4.17 -1.07 -10.02
CA LYS A 72 -4.08 -0.01 -11.01
C LYS A 72 -2.66 0.18 -11.50
N TYR A 73 -1.71 0.16 -10.58
CA TYR A 73 -0.30 0.30 -10.94
C TYR A 73 0.15 -0.82 -11.85
N VAL A 74 -0.19 -2.07 -11.50
CA VAL A 74 0.20 -3.24 -12.29
C VAL A 74 -0.44 -3.20 -13.68
N LEU A 75 -1.72 -2.82 -13.77
CA LEU A 75 -2.39 -2.71 -15.06
C LEU A 75 -1.74 -1.65 -15.94
N ASN A 76 -1.41 -0.50 -15.40
CA ASN A 76 -0.77 0.57 -16.15
C ASN A 76 0.62 0.17 -16.62
N LYS A 77 1.32 -0.60 -15.82
CA LYS A 77 2.67 -1.04 -16.16
C LYS A 77 2.67 -2.05 -17.32
N ASN A 78 1.60 -2.82 -17.42
CA ASN A 78 1.47 -3.86 -18.45
C ASN A 78 0.76 -3.40 -19.72
N SER A 79 0.32 -2.17 -19.76
CA SER A 79 -0.39 -1.66 -20.93
C SER A 79 0.53 -1.02 -21.96
#